data_5d6c9139c0e7a58b1b299c1ce2027fa9
#
_entry.id   5d6c9139c0e7a58b1b299c1ce2027fa9
#
_cell.length_a   1.000
_cell.length_b   1.000
_cell.length_c   1.000
_cell.angle_alpha   90.00
_cell.angle_beta   90.00
_cell.angle_gamma   90.00
#
_symmetry.space_group_name_H-M   'P 1'
#
loop_
_entity.id
_entity.type
_entity.pdbx_description
1 polymer ?
#
loop_
_entity_poly.entity_id
_entity_poly.type
_entity_poly.pdbx_seq_one_letter_code
_entity_poly.pdbx_strand_id
1 'polypeptide(L)'
;EKKPQRAVVIGGGFIGLEMAENLLHAGVATTLLQRSSHVMPPLDRDMASSVHAYLRDKGVDLRLNTTYSAVKAAEGGGLTVELTDGTSLETDLLLLAIGVTPDSHLAAEAGLQLGAKGAIVVNERMETSAPDIYAVGDAVEVRHFVTGRPALIALAGPANKQGRIAADNICGRPRV
;
A
#
# COMPACT_ATOMS: atom_id res chain seq x y z
N GLU A 1 -11.42 3.10 25.75
CA GLU A 1 -11.70 3.40 24.34
C GLU A 1 -12.81 2.47 23.85
N LYS A 2 -13.81 3.01 23.15
CA LYS A 2 -14.88 2.19 22.59
C LYS A 2 -14.34 1.41 21.39
N LYS A 3 -14.58 0.09 21.35
CA LYS A 3 -14.27 -0.74 20.19
C LYS A 3 -15.17 -0.31 19.01
N PRO A 4 -14.62 -0.04 17.80
CA PRO A 4 -15.44 0.31 16.65
C PRO A 4 -16.38 -0.85 16.28
N GLN A 5 -17.59 -0.54 15.87
CA GLN A 5 -18.56 -1.54 15.38
C GLN A 5 -18.59 -1.60 13.86
N ARG A 6 -18.30 -0.45 13.20
CA ARG A 6 -18.30 -0.31 11.75
C ARG A 6 -16.99 0.33 11.31
N ALA A 7 -16.40 -0.21 10.26
CA ALA A 7 -15.21 0.33 9.63
C ALA A 7 -15.38 0.49 8.13
N VAL A 8 -14.85 1.58 7.59
CA VAL A 8 -14.69 1.78 6.15
C VAL A 8 -13.19 1.75 5.83
N VAL A 9 -12.80 0.86 4.91
CA VAL A 9 -11.44 0.76 4.37
C VAL A 9 -11.47 1.29 2.94
N ILE A 10 -10.62 2.26 2.62
CA ILE A 10 -10.52 2.84 1.28
C ILE A 10 -9.23 2.37 0.62
N GLY A 11 -9.38 1.62 -0.49
CA GLY A 11 -8.28 1.04 -1.25
C GLY A 11 -8.18 -0.48 -1.10
N GLY A 12 -8.42 -1.21 -2.18
CA GLY A 12 -8.40 -2.67 -2.25
C GLY A 12 -7.05 -3.24 -2.71
N GLY A 13 -5.94 -2.62 -2.31
CA GLY A 13 -4.59 -3.17 -2.43
C GLY A 13 -4.26 -4.14 -1.29
N PHE A 14 -2.99 -4.59 -1.19
CA PHE A 14 -2.54 -5.51 -0.14
C PHE A 14 -2.92 -5.04 1.27
N ILE A 15 -2.55 -3.82 1.63
CA ILE A 15 -2.81 -3.25 2.97
C ILE A 15 -4.31 -3.21 3.26
N GLY A 16 -5.12 -2.74 2.29
CA GLY A 16 -6.57 -2.64 2.50
C GLY A 16 -7.25 -3.99 2.69
N LEU A 17 -6.82 -5.02 1.97
CA LEU A 17 -7.34 -6.38 2.12
C LEU A 17 -6.95 -7.00 3.46
N GLU A 18 -5.68 -6.89 3.86
CA GLU A 18 -5.18 -7.37 5.16
C GLU A 18 -5.91 -6.68 6.32
N MET A 19 -6.14 -5.37 6.20
CA MET A 19 -6.89 -4.63 7.23
C MET A 19 -8.36 -5.02 7.27
N ALA A 20 -9.01 -5.22 6.12
CA ALA A 20 -10.40 -5.66 6.08
C ALA A 20 -10.56 -7.05 6.72
N GLU A 21 -9.65 -7.98 6.45
CA GLU A 21 -9.62 -9.30 7.08
C GLU A 21 -9.47 -9.20 8.60
N ASN A 22 -8.50 -8.43 9.09
CA ASN A 22 -8.24 -8.27 10.52
C ASN A 22 -9.41 -7.58 11.25
N LEU A 23 -10.05 -6.59 10.63
CA LEU A 23 -11.24 -5.94 11.19
C LEU A 23 -12.41 -6.91 11.31
N LEU A 24 -12.64 -7.75 10.29
CA LEU A 24 -13.67 -8.80 10.37
C LEU A 24 -13.38 -9.81 11.48
N HIS A 25 -12.14 -10.31 11.60
CA HIS A 25 -11.73 -11.20 12.68
C HIS A 25 -11.90 -10.56 14.06
N ALA A 26 -11.76 -9.24 14.15
CA ALA A 26 -12.04 -8.48 15.36
C ALA A 26 -13.56 -8.27 15.61
N GLY A 27 -14.43 -8.75 14.73
CA GLY A 27 -15.89 -8.61 14.82
C GLY A 27 -16.41 -7.22 14.45
N VAL A 28 -15.67 -6.48 13.60
CA VAL A 28 -16.06 -5.15 13.10
C VAL A 28 -16.71 -5.30 11.73
N ALA A 29 -17.93 -4.79 11.55
CA ALA A 29 -18.59 -4.76 10.25
C ALA A 29 -17.78 -3.87 9.29
N THR A 30 -17.31 -4.44 8.17
CA THR A 30 -16.31 -3.80 7.31
C THR A 30 -16.83 -3.57 5.90
N THR A 31 -16.79 -2.31 5.45
CA THR A 31 -16.98 -1.90 4.06
C THR A 31 -15.63 -1.62 3.41
N LEU A 32 -15.36 -2.22 2.27
CA LEU A 32 -14.15 -1.97 1.46
C LEU A 32 -14.52 -1.23 0.18
N LEU A 33 -14.01 -0.01 0.03
CA LEU A 33 -14.19 0.82 -1.16
C LEU A 33 -12.98 0.68 -2.09
N GLN A 34 -13.21 0.39 -3.35
CA GLN A 34 -12.18 0.32 -4.38
C GLN A 34 -12.57 1.16 -5.60
N ARG A 35 -11.72 2.12 -5.95
CA ARG A 35 -11.94 3.04 -7.07
C ARG A 35 -12.00 2.34 -8.44
N SER A 36 -11.20 1.30 -8.64
CA SER A 36 -11.18 0.51 -9.87
C SER A 36 -12.21 -0.62 -9.85
N SER A 37 -12.36 -1.28 -11.01
CA SER A 37 -13.30 -2.38 -11.20
C SER A 37 -12.90 -3.69 -10.49
N HIS A 38 -11.72 -3.75 -9.87
CA HIS A 38 -11.25 -4.91 -9.12
C HIS A 38 -10.27 -4.51 -8.02
N VAL A 39 -10.18 -5.34 -6.99
CA VAL A 39 -9.15 -5.28 -5.95
C VAL A 39 -7.84 -5.85 -6.48
N MET A 40 -6.75 -5.66 -5.74
CA MET A 40 -5.41 -6.15 -6.12
C MET A 40 -5.02 -5.72 -7.54
N PRO A 41 -4.75 -4.43 -7.78
CA PRO A 41 -4.44 -3.91 -9.12
C PRO A 41 -3.35 -4.67 -9.91
N PRO A 42 -2.37 -5.36 -9.28
CA PRO A 42 -1.40 -6.19 -10.01
C PRO A 42 -1.97 -7.50 -10.60
N LEU A 43 -3.17 -7.91 -10.17
CA LEU A 43 -3.84 -9.09 -10.73
C LEU A 43 -4.67 -8.73 -11.96
N ASP A 44 -4.81 -9.69 -12.88
CA ASP A 44 -5.81 -9.59 -13.94
C ASP A 44 -7.22 -9.67 -13.35
N ARG A 45 -8.18 -9.09 -14.06
CA ARG A 45 -9.56 -8.94 -13.57
C ARG A 45 -10.25 -10.28 -13.28
N ASP A 46 -10.01 -11.29 -14.10
CA ASP A 46 -10.53 -12.64 -13.93
C ASP A 46 -9.98 -13.31 -12.66
N MET A 47 -8.68 -13.17 -12.40
CA MET A 47 -8.05 -13.64 -11.17
C MET A 47 -8.59 -12.91 -9.93
N ALA A 48 -8.75 -11.59 -10.01
CA ALA A 48 -9.30 -10.79 -8.93
C ALA A 48 -10.76 -11.14 -8.60
N SER A 49 -11.51 -11.73 -9.53
CA SER A 49 -12.91 -12.13 -9.32
C SER A 49 -13.07 -13.17 -8.20
N SER A 50 -12.10 -14.09 -8.07
CA SER A 50 -12.09 -15.07 -6.99
C SER A 50 -11.90 -14.40 -5.61
N VAL A 51 -11.07 -13.34 -5.55
CA VAL A 51 -10.90 -12.54 -4.33
C VAL A 51 -12.18 -11.78 -3.99
N HIS A 52 -12.88 -11.23 -4.99
CA HIS A 52 -14.17 -10.57 -4.77
C HIS A 52 -15.23 -11.52 -4.18
N ALA A 53 -15.32 -12.72 -4.74
CA ALA A 53 -16.26 -13.74 -4.25
C ALA A 53 -15.94 -14.11 -2.80
N TYR A 54 -14.66 -14.34 -2.49
CA TYR A 54 -14.22 -14.68 -1.15
C TYR A 54 -14.49 -13.55 -0.13
N LEU A 55 -14.19 -12.29 -0.47
CA LEU A 55 -14.46 -11.15 0.41
C LEU A 55 -15.95 -11.05 0.77
N ARG A 56 -16.83 -11.20 -0.23
CA ARG A 56 -18.28 -11.15 -0.02
C ARG A 56 -18.78 -12.34 0.81
N ASP A 57 -18.27 -13.54 0.54
CA ASP A 57 -18.58 -14.73 1.32
C ASP A 57 -18.21 -14.56 2.81
N LYS A 58 -17.11 -13.89 3.08
CA LYS A 58 -16.69 -13.55 4.45
C LYS A 58 -17.45 -12.40 5.09
N GLY A 59 -18.33 -11.72 4.34
CA GLY A 59 -19.19 -10.66 4.86
C GLY A 59 -18.62 -9.24 4.72
N VAL A 60 -17.60 -9.04 3.87
CA VAL A 60 -17.16 -7.69 3.49
C VAL A 60 -18.16 -7.05 2.56
N ASP A 61 -18.67 -5.85 2.88
CA ASP A 61 -19.39 -4.99 1.93
C ASP A 61 -18.37 -4.41 0.92
N LEU A 62 -18.14 -5.17 -0.16
CA LEU A 62 -17.18 -4.79 -1.21
C LEU A 62 -17.86 -3.92 -2.27
N ARG A 63 -17.45 -2.64 -2.35
CA ARG A 63 -17.90 -1.66 -3.33
C ARG A 63 -16.78 -1.33 -4.31
N LEU A 64 -16.92 -1.81 -5.53
CA LEU A 64 -16.02 -1.54 -6.66
C LEU A 64 -16.50 -0.30 -7.43
N ASN A 65 -15.60 0.32 -8.21
CA ASN A 65 -15.84 1.57 -8.95
C ASN A 65 -16.36 2.70 -8.03
N THR A 66 -16.00 2.65 -6.76
CA THR A 66 -16.52 3.57 -5.74
C THR A 66 -15.36 4.15 -4.94
N THR A 67 -15.41 5.46 -4.70
CA THR A 67 -14.46 6.14 -3.81
C THR A 67 -15.19 7.22 -3.01
N TYR A 68 -14.51 7.78 -2.04
CA TYR A 68 -15.03 8.88 -1.24
C TYR A 68 -14.85 10.23 -1.95
N SER A 69 -15.73 11.15 -1.66
CA SER A 69 -15.64 12.58 -2.05
C SER A 69 -15.30 13.47 -0.86
N ALA A 70 -15.83 13.13 0.32
CA ALA A 70 -15.55 13.86 1.57
C ALA A 70 -15.66 12.96 2.79
N VAL A 71 -15.05 13.40 3.89
CA VAL A 71 -15.20 12.79 5.22
C VAL A 71 -15.54 13.89 6.21
N LYS A 72 -16.58 13.69 7.00
CA LYS A 72 -17.07 14.64 8.01
C LYS A 72 -17.21 13.96 9.36
N ALA A 73 -17.08 14.72 10.43
CA ALA A 73 -17.47 14.25 11.75
C ALA A 73 -19.01 14.07 11.80
N ALA A 74 -19.48 12.95 12.34
CA ALA A 74 -20.90 12.69 12.51
C ALA A 74 -21.42 13.30 13.81
N GLU A 75 -22.67 13.79 13.82
CA GLU A 75 -23.36 14.23 15.02
C GLU A 75 -23.54 13.02 15.96
N GLY A 76 -22.99 13.12 17.18
CA GLY A 76 -23.04 12.01 18.14
C GLY A 76 -21.79 11.11 18.17
N GLY A 77 -20.79 11.39 17.34
CA GLY A 77 -19.49 10.68 17.25
C GLY A 77 -19.40 9.75 16.05
N GLY A 78 -18.18 9.41 15.68
CA GLY A 78 -17.88 8.68 14.44
C GLY A 78 -17.69 9.60 13.24
N LEU A 79 -17.78 9.03 12.05
CA LEU A 79 -17.51 9.71 10.78
C LEU A 79 -18.63 9.41 9.77
N THR A 80 -18.93 10.38 8.93
CA THR A 80 -19.73 10.23 7.72
C THR A 80 -18.81 10.30 6.52
N VAL A 81 -18.74 9.23 5.72
CA VAL A 81 -17.97 9.13 4.48
C VAL A 81 -18.92 9.35 3.31
N GLU A 82 -18.81 10.49 2.65
CA GLU A 82 -19.58 10.80 1.43
C GLU A 82 -18.91 10.13 0.23
N LEU A 83 -19.70 9.46 -0.61
CA LEU A 83 -19.21 8.73 -1.77
C LEU A 83 -19.43 9.52 -3.08
N THR A 84 -18.67 9.15 -4.10
CA THR A 84 -18.76 9.82 -5.42
C THR A 84 -20.07 9.56 -6.17
N ASP A 85 -20.86 8.57 -5.73
CA ASP A 85 -22.19 8.29 -6.26
C ASP A 85 -23.32 9.08 -5.57
N GLY A 86 -22.97 9.96 -4.64
CA GLY A 86 -23.90 10.78 -3.87
C GLY A 86 -24.49 10.11 -2.63
N THR A 87 -24.13 8.85 -2.35
CA THR A 87 -24.52 8.17 -1.12
C THR A 87 -23.52 8.46 0.01
N SER A 88 -23.84 8.04 1.24
CA SER A 88 -22.94 8.18 2.39
C SER A 88 -22.92 6.93 3.25
N LEU A 89 -21.84 6.76 3.99
CA LEU A 89 -21.63 5.70 4.97
C LEU A 89 -21.30 6.31 6.33
N GLU A 90 -21.97 5.86 7.35
CA GLU A 90 -21.58 6.15 8.72
C GLU A 90 -20.63 5.07 9.24
N THR A 91 -19.56 5.47 9.89
CA THR A 91 -18.53 4.59 10.40
C THR A 91 -17.90 5.09 11.69
N ASP A 92 -17.41 4.17 12.50
CA ASP A 92 -16.67 4.50 13.73
C ASP A 92 -15.16 4.58 13.46
N LEU A 93 -14.69 3.92 12.36
CA LEU A 93 -13.29 3.87 11.95
C LEU A 93 -13.19 4.03 10.44
N LEU A 94 -12.32 4.94 10.02
CA LEU A 94 -11.92 5.07 8.60
C LEU A 94 -10.44 4.75 8.47
N LEU A 95 -10.10 3.86 7.53
CA LEU A 95 -8.73 3.50 7.19
C LEU A 95 -8.45 3.84 5.73
N LEU A 96 -7.44 4.64 5.49
CA LEU A 96 -6.98 5.00 4.14
C LEU A 96 -5.82 4.09 3.74
N ALA A 97 -6.05 3.20 2.77
CA ALA A 97 -5.07 2.27 2.19
C ALA A 97 -4.85 2.56 0.70
N ILE A 98 -4.73 3.85 0.36
CA ILE A 98 -4.72 4.36 -1.02
C ILE A 98 -3.34 4.38 -1.67
N GLY A 99 -2.35 3.77 -1.03
CA GLY A 99 -0.98 3.64 -1.50
C GLY A 99 0.02 4.41 -0.63
N VAL A 100 1.29 4.21 -0.96
CA VAL A 100 2.44 4.81 -0.27
C VAL A 100 3.31 5.56 -1.26
N THR A 101 4.00 6.58 -0.76
CA THR A 101 5.01 7.33 -1.51
C THR A 101 6.31 7.27 -0.72
N PRO A 102 7.47 7.06 -1.37
CA PRO A 102 8.76 7.10 -0.70
C PRO A 102 8.97 8.41 0.04
N ASP A 103 9.32 8.35 1.32
CA ASP A 103 9.81 9.53 2.05
C ASP A 103 11.31 9.66 1.82
N SER A 104 11.67 10.36 0.74
CA SER A 104 13.03 10.51 0.24
C SER A 104 13.57 11.94 0.37
N HIS A 105 12.92 12.77 1.19
CA HIS A 105 13.31 14.18 1.36
C HIS A 105 14.79 14.32 1.79
N LEU A 106 15.21 13.54 2.79
CA LEU A 106 16.62 13.54 3.24
C LEU A 106 17.59 13.12 2.14
N ALA A 107 17.19 12.14 1.32
CA ALA A 107 18.02 11.69 0.18
C ALA A 107 18.12 12.78 -0.90
N ALA A 108 17.03 13.51 -1.16
CA ALA A 108 17.02 14.64 -2.08
C ALA A 108 17.94 15.78 -1.60
N GLU A 109 17.87 16.14 -0.31
CA GLU A 109 18.74 17.16 0.29
C GLU A 109 20.23 16.76 0.26
N ALA A 110 20.51 15.46 0.39
CA ALA A 110 21.85 14.91 0.24
C ALA A 110 22.34 14.84 -1.22
N GLY A 111 21.51 15.23 -2.20
CA GLY A 111 21.85 15.22 -3.61
C GLY A 111 21.87 13.83 -4.25
N LEU A 112 21.20 12.84 -3.65
CA LEU A 112 21.10 11.50 -4.22
C LEU A 112 20.18 11.50 -5.45
N GLN A 113 20.48 10.63 -6.43
CA GLN A 113 19.63 10.45 -7.59
C GLN A 113 18.28 9.84 -7.19
N LEU A 114 17.20 10.51 -7.59
CA LEU A 114 15.84 10.02 -7.40
C LEU A 114 15.22 9.63 -8.75
N GLY A 115 14.41 8.59 -8.72
CA GLY A 115 13.69 8.04 -9.87
C GLY A 115 12.18 8.27 -9.79
N ALA A 116 11.41 7.29 -10.26
CA ALA A 116 9.96 7.36 -10.30
C ALA A 116 9.35 7.59 -8.91
N LYS A 117 8.37 8.51 -8.81
CA LYS A 117 7.70 8.89 -7.56
C LYS A 117 8.65 9.35 -6.44
N GLY A 118 9.83 9.83 -6.79
CA GLY A 118 10.83 10.25 -5.83
C GLY A 118 11.59 9.11 -5.14
N ALA A 119 11.51 7.88 -5.63
CA ALA A 119 12.26 6.76 -5.04
C ALA A 119 13.77 6.92 -5.23
N ILE A 120 14.56 6.47 -4.27
CA ILE A 120 16.02 6.54 -4.32
C ILE A 120 16.52 5.50 -5.33
N VAL A 121 17.25 5.93 -6.35
CA VAL A 121 17.82 5.03 -7.36
C VAL A 121 18.99 4.25 -6.74
N VAL A 122 18.95 2.92 -6.86
CA VAL A 122 20.04 2.05 -6.42
C VAL A 122 20.44 1.07 -7.51
N ASN A 123 21.69 0.64 -7.47
CA ASN A 123 22.17 -0.45 -8.33
C ASN A 123 21.84 -1.84 -7.74
N GLU A 124 22.32 -2.91 -8.38
CA GLU A 124 22.09 -4.30 -7.96
C GLU A 124 22.73 -4.63 -6.60
N ARG A 125 23.67 -3.80 -6.13
CA ARG A 125 24.34 -3.91 -4.84
C ARG A 125 23.72 -3.04 -3.75
N MET A 126 22.59 -2.39 -4.05
CA MET A 126 21.90 -1.43 -3.19
C MET A 126 22.70 -0.14 -2.90
N GLU A 127 23.72 0.16 -3.71
CA GLU A 127 24.47 1.40 -3.64
C GLU A 127 23.68 2.53 -4.32
N THR A 128 23.68 3.71 -3.71
CA THR A 128 23.07 4.93 -4.27
C THR A 128 24.03 5.63 -5.25
N SER A 129 23.64 6.81 -5.72
CA SER A 129 24.50 7.66 -6.56
C SER A 129 25.69 8.27 -5.84
N ALA A 130 25.74 8.23 -4.51
CA ALA A 130 26.85 8.70 -3.70
C ALA A 130 27.65 7.53 -3.11
N PRO A 131 29.00 7.60 -3.08
CA PRO A 131 29.83 6.57 -2.46
C PRO A 131 29.46 6.33 -1.00
N ASP A 132 29.57 5.07 -0.56
CA ASP A 132 29.36 4.62 0.81
C ASP A 132 27.95 4.86 1.38
N ILE A 133 26.99 5.21 0.52
CA ILE A 133 25.59 5.35 0.89
C ILE A 133 24.76 4.26 0.20
N TYR A 134 24.03 3.51 1.01
CA TYR A 134 23.14 2.43 0.58
C TYR A 134 21.69 2.77 0.90
N ALA A 135 20.76 2.30 0.08
CA ALA A 135 19.34 2.43 0.34
C ALA A 135 18.61 1.13 0.03
N VAL A 136 17.59 0.80 0.82
CA VAL A 136 16.83 -0.46 0.71
C VAL A 136 15.36 -0.25 1.09
N GLY A 137 14.51 -1.22 0.77
CA GLY A 137 13.12 -1.26 1.18
C GLY A 137 12.19 -0.46 0.27
N ASP A 138 11.10 0.02 0.83
CA ASP A 138 9.99 0.63 0.08
C ASP A 138 10.35 1.99 -0.54
N ALA A 139 11.46 2.59 -0.12
CA ALA A 139 11.90 3.90 -0.60
C ALA A 139 12.79 3.83 -1.84
N VAL A 140 13.15 2.64 -2.34
CA VAL A 140 14.12 2.51 -3.44
C VAL A 140 13.49 2.15 -4.78
N GLU A 141 14.09 2.66 -5.85
CA GLU A 141 13.85 2.20 -7.23
C GLU A 141 14.92 1.20 -7.62
N VAL A 142 14.48 0.02 -8.02
CA VAL A 142 15.34 -1.07 -8.48
C VAL A 142 15.07 -1.41 -9.93
N ARG A 143 15.97 -2.15 -10.57
CA ARG A 143 15.73 -2.73 -11.89
C ARG A 143 14.88 -4.00 -11.74
N HIS A 144 13.70 -4.02 -12.35
CA HIS A 144 12.80 -5.18 -12.32
C HIS A 144 13.44 -6.33 -13.13
N PHE A 145 13.65 -7.49 -12.49
CA PHE A 145 14.39 -8.62 -13.07
C PHE A 145 13.83 -9.09 -14.40
N VAL A 146 12.51 -9.25 -14.53
CA VAL A 146 11.88 -9.79 -15.75
C VAL A 146 11.80 -8.75 -16.85
N THR A 147 11.40 -7.51 -16.55
CA THR A 147 11.16 -6.48 -17.57
C THR A 147 12.39 -5.65 -17.90
N GLY A 148 13.41 -5.68 -17.06
CA GLY A 148 14.59 -4.82 -17.16
C GLY A 148 14.33 -3.33 -16.95
N ARG A 149 13.12 -2.93 -16.56
CA ARG A 149 12.71 -1.53 -16.37
C ARG A 149 12.85 -1.09 -14.92
N PRO A 150 13.05 0.21 -14.66
CA PRO A 150 12.95 0.75 -13.32
C PRO A 150 11.61 0.42 -12.67
N ALA A 151 11.61 0.04 -11.40
CA ALA A 151 10.41 -0.32 -10.66
C ALA A 151 10.54 0.01 -9.17
N LEU A 152 9.43 0.48 -8.60
CA LEU A 152 9.24 0.62 -7.16
C LEU A 152 8.44 -0.61 -6.69
N ILE A 153 9.04 -1.44 -5.84
CA ILE A 153 8.45 -2.70 -5.36
C ILE A 153 8.38 -2.65 -3.83
N ALA A 154 7.37 -1.94 -3.32
CA ALA A 154 7.14 -1.76 -1.89
C ALA A 154 6.51 -3.02 -1.28
N LEU A 155 7.33 -4.06 -1.05
CA LEU A 155 6.94 -5.35 -0.48
C LEU A 155 8.01 -5.87 0.49
N ALA A 156 7.57 -6.53 1.55
CA ALA A 156 8.44 -7.06 2.62
C ALA A 156 9.48 -8.08 2.12
N GLY A 157 9.13 -8.95 1.16
CA GLY A 157 10.05 -9.94 0.59
C GLY A 157 11.27 -9.31 -0.07
N PRO A 158 11.10 -8.40 -1.06
CA PRO A 158 12.18 -7.62 -1.64
C PRO A 158 12.97 -6.82 -0.60
N ALA A 159 12.30 -6.10 0.30
CA ALA A 159 12.95 -5.29 1.33
C ALA A 159 13.91 -6.13 2.20
N ASN A 160 13.50 -7.32 2.63
CA ASN A 160 14.34 -8.25 3.39
C ASN A 160 15.58 -8.71 2.60
N LYS A 161 15.43 -9.02 1.32
CA LYS A 161 16.56 -9.41 0.46
C LYS A 161 17.53 -8.25 0.25
N GLN A 162 17.00 -7.08 -0.06
CA GLN A 162 17.77 -5.85 -0.25
C GLN A 162 18.60 -5.51 1.00
N GLY A 163 18.01 -5.61 2.20
CA GLY A 163 18.72 -5.39 3.45
C GLY A 163 19.91 -6.33 3.63
N ARG A 164 19.78 -7.60 3.27
CA ARG A 164 20.89 -8.57 3.32
C ARG A 164 21.96 -8.27 2.27
N ILE A 165 21.56 -7.94 1.04
CA ILE A 165 22.48 -7.55 -0.03
C ILE A 165 23.31 -6.33 0.39
N ALA A 166 22.65 -5.28 0.91
CA ALA A 166 23.33 -4.10 1.38
C ALA A 166 24.33 -4.42 2.51
N ALA A 167 23.91 -5.18 3.52
CA ALA A 167 24.76 -5.57 4.64
C ALA A 167 25.99 -6.37 4.18
N ASP A 168 25.82 -7.33 3.29
CA ASP A 168 26.94 -8.11 2.74
C ASP A 168 27.93 -7.21 1.97
N ASN A 169 27.43 -6.28 1.15
CA ASN A 169 28.27 -5.36 0.39
C ASN A 169 29.03 -4.38 1.31
N ILE A 170 28.37 -3.82 2.33
CA ILE A 170 28.99 -2.96 3.34
C ILE A 170 30.13 -3.72 4.08
N CYS A 171 29.93 -5.02 4.34
CA CYS A 171 30.93 -5.87 5.00
C CYS A 171 32.00 -6.44 4.04
N GLY A 172 32.08 -5.97 2.80
CA GLY A 172 33.06 -6.44 1.81
C GLY A 172 32.80 -7.85 1.28
N ARG A 173 31.56 -8.35 1.38
CA ARG A 173 31.09 -9.63 0.83
C ARG A 173 30.21 -9.37 -0.39
N PRO A 174 30.78 -9.23 -1.61
CA PRO A 174 30.01 -8.78 -2.78
C PRO A 174 28.80 -9.68 -3.08
N ARG A 175 27.61 -9.06 -3.12
CA ARG A 175 26.34 -9.70 -3.50
C ARG A 175 25.49 -8.78 -4.37
N VAL A 176 24.67 -9.41 -5.21
CA VAL A 176 23.69 -8.79 -6.09
C VAL A 176 22.34 -9.52 -5.96
#